data_47c2654a50015226941cbcb3412d501f
#
_entry.id   47c2654a50015226941cbcb3412d501f
#
_cell.length_a   1.000
_cell.length_b   1.000
_cell.length_c   1.000
_cell.angle_alpha   90.00
_cell.angle_beta   90.00
_cell.angle_gamma   90.00
#
_symmetry.space_group_name_H-M   'P 1'
#
loop_
_entity.id
_entity.type
_entity.pdbx_description
1 polymer ?
#
loop_
_entity_poly.entity_id
_entity_poly.type
_entity_poly.pdbx_seq_one_letter_code
_entity_poly.pdbx_strand_id
1 'polypeptide(L)'
;RNTEVGADNNKTNSEVVYLNVIGQIAAYAVKKAYKGDKTVNDVEVTVDMTTALPITQYDKREAERFAEKFMDGEHRLTVKTPEKDYFVNIKFNFVKVIPEGVTTTFAIAGGAEEIFKTYNKKVKENLTKNTKDSLYLEELNTPYFAKQQRRILHISIGESTTEYPITDGLAFDPNFVQGSNNGNGHAIKKALPLFNNEFRCNYSRQQFSDVVKNPNHKFNQDTINYLMGPLEDEAEEIYRNAVDELERANNEVDVIMIYGGGSILMREFLEPRLEEVARRIRSKILYIDKEHAVTLESKGLYNFTNSAIFKALKEKRLATAK
;
A
#
# COMPACT_ATOMS: atom_id res chain seq x y z
N ARG A 1 15.53 20.69 -8.56
CA ARG A 1 14.89 21.14 -7.31
C ARG A 1 14.39 19.90 -6.59
N ASN A 2 14.91 19.63 -5.40
CA ASN A 2 14.33 18.61 -4.52
C ASN A 2 13.01 19.14 -4.01
N THR A 3 11.92 18.61 -4.53
CA THR A 3 10.59 18.89 -4.01
C THR A 3 10.34 17.84 -2.93
N GLU A 4 10.45 18.21 -1.66
CA GLU A 4 10.03 17.35 -0.56
C GLU A 4 8.51 17.24 -0.61
N VAL A 5 8.01 16.02 -0.69
CA VAL A 5 6.58 15.73 -0.49
C VAL A 5 6.39 15.70 1.02
N GLY A 6 5.79 16.76 1.57
CA GLY A 6 5.36 16.74 2.97
C GLY A 6 4.30 15.65 3.18
N ALA A 7 4.31 15.03 4.36
CA ALA A 7 3.35 14.00 4.74
C ALA A 7 1.88 14.46 4.65
N ASP A 8 1.65 15.77 4.66
CA ASP A 8 0.33 16.41 4.70
C ASP A 8 -0.17 16.87 3.31
N ASN A 9 0.53 16.55 2.22
CA ASN A 9 0.14 17.00 0.89
C ASN A 9 -0.95 16.12 0.29
N ASN A 10 -2.04 16.78 -0.16
CA ASN A 10 -3.08 16.13 -0.93
C ASN A 10 -2.49 15.50 -2.20
N LYS A 11 -2.56 14.18 -2.34
CA LYS A 11 -1.97 13.41 -3.45
C LYS A 11 -2.55 13.83 -4.80
N THR A 12 -3.82 14.23 -4.87
CA THR A 12 -4.48 14.63 -6.12
C THR A 12 -3.93 15.90 -6.70
N ASN A 13 -3.45 16.82 -5.86
CA ASN A 13 -2.87 18.10 -6.24
C ASN A 13 -1.34 18.04 -6.39
N SER A 14 -0.70 16.96 -5.98
CA SER A 14 0.75 16.82 -6.01
C SER A 14 1.26 16.51 -7.42
N GLU A 15 2.03 17.43 -7.98
CA GLU A 15 2.78 17.17 -9.23
C GLU A 15 3.83 16.07 -9.05
N VAL A 16 4.36 15.88 -7.83
CA VAL A 16 5.39 14.88 -7.55
C VAL A 16 4.84 13.46 -7.73
N VAL A 17 3.61 13.19 -7.30
CA VAL A 17 2.98 11.87 -7.51
C VAL A 17 2.82 11.59 -8.99
N TYR A 18 2.29 12.56 -9.75
CA TYR A 18 2.13 12.47 -11.19
C TYR A 18 3.47 12.25 -11.91
N LEU A 19 4.48 13.09 -11.63
CA LEU A 19 5.81 13.00 -12.23
C LEU A 19 6.51 11.68 -11.91
N ASN A 20 6.32 11.16 -10.69
CA ASN A 20 6.86 9.86 -10.30
C ASN A 20 6.26 8.72 -11.15
N VAL A 21 4.95 8.71 -11.33
CA VAL A 21 4.28 7.68 -12.14
C VAL A 21 4.78 7.68 -13.59
N ILE A 22 4.74 8.84 -14.26
CA ILE A 22 5.19 8.92 -15.67
C ILE A 22 6.69 8.65 -15.80
N GLY A 23 7.50 9.10 -14.83
CA GLY A 23 8.95 8.84 -14.78
C GLY A 23 9.27 7.34 -14.64
N GLN A 24 8.56 6.61 -13.78
CA GLN A 24 8.72 5.16 -13.62
C GLN A 24 8.29 4.39 -14.88
N ILE A 25 7.20 4.81 -15.52
CA ILE A 25 6.75 4.21 -16.79
C ILE A 25 7.81 4.44 -17.88
N ALA A 26 8.34 5.68 -17.99
CA ALA A 26 9.38 6.00 -18.97
C ALA A 26 10.66 5.18 -18.72
N ALA A 27 11.12 5.10 -17.47
CA ALA A 27 12.32 4.33 -17.11
C ALA A 27 12.15 2.84 -17.44
N TYR A 28 10.97 2.27 -17.15
CA TYR A 28 10.66 0.88 -17.49
C TYR A 28 10.63 0.65 -19.00
N ALA A 29 10.01 1.56 -19.76
CA ALA A 29 9.93 1.50 -21.22
C ALA A 29 11.31 1.53 -21.86
N VAL A 30 12.19 2.44 -21.42
CA VAL A 30 13.59 2.52 -21.88
C VAL A 30 14.35 1.23 -21.53
N LYS A 31 14.20 0.70 -20.31
CA LYS A 31 14.81 -0.58 -19.92
C LYS A 31 14.38 -1.73 -20.82
N LYS A 32 13.11 -1.75 -21.25
CA LYS A 32 12.57 -2.76 -22.15
C LYS A 32 13.10 -2.57 -23.58
N ALA A 33 13.10 -1.33 -24.09
CA ALA A 33 13.64 -1.00 -25.41
C ALA A 33 15.13 -1.34 -25.52
N TYR A 34 15.94 -0.96 -24.52
CA TYR A 34 17.36 -1.27 -24.45
C TYR A 34 17.69 -2.76 -24.49
N LYS A 35 16.83 -3.60 -23.88
CA LYS A 35 16.97 -5.07 -23.94
C LYS A 35 16.58 -5.65 -25.31
N GLY A 36 15.71 -4.98 -26.05
CA GLY A 36 15.27 -5.38 -27.37
C GLY A 36 16.21 -4.90 -28.47
N ASP A 37 16.08 -3.64 -28.86
CA ASP A 37 16.88 -3.00 -29.92
C ASP A 37 17.60 -1.78 -29.36
N LYS A 38 18.94 -1.87 -29.29
CA LYS A 38 19.83 -0.81 -28.77
C LYS A 38 19.90 0.41 -29.69
N THR A 39 19.45 0.32 -30.93
CA THR A 39 19.50 1.44 -31.89
C THR A 39 18.33 2.41 -31.71
N VAL A 40 17.22 1.96 -31.11
CA VAL A 40 16.01 2.76 -30.89
C VAL A 40 16.25 3.87 -29.88
N ASN A 41 15.94 5.12 -30.23
CA ASN A 41 15.94 6.28 -29.33
C ASN A 41 14.52 6.77 -28.99
N ASP A 42 13.58 6.60 -29.92
CA ASP A 42 12.19 7.01 -29.74
C ASP A 42 11.36 5.83 -29.27
N VAL A 43 10.68 5.98 -28.14
CA VAL A 43 9.92 4.92 -27.48
C VAL A 43 8.48 5.36 -27.30
N GLU A 44 7.56 4.74 -28.02
CA GLU A 44 6.12 4.94 -27.90
C GLU A 44 5.54 3.95 -26.88
N VAL A 45 4.77 4.46 -25.92
CA VAL A 45 4.17 3.67 -24.83
C VAL A 45 2.70 3.96 -24.72
N THR A 46 1.88 2.93 -24.84
CA THR A 46 0.45 3.01 -24.56
C THR A 46 0.12 2.27 -23.28
N VAL A 47 -0.59 2.93 -22.38
CA VAL A 47 -0.81 2.43 -21.01
C VAL A 47 -2.30 2.35 -20.68
N ASP A 48 -2.70 1.23 -20.11
CA ASP A 48 -3.89 1.12 -19.27
C ASP A 48 -3.43 1.06 -17.81
N MET A 49 -4.01 1.85 -16.92
CA MET A 49 -3.52 1.97 -15.55
C MET A 49 -4.64 1.97 -14.52
N THR A 50 -4.39 1.29 -13.41
CA THR A 50 -5.13 1.53 -12.17
C THR A 50 -4.19 2.16 -11.15
N THR A 51 -4.66 3.18 -10.46
CA THR A 51 -3.98 3.82 -9.34
C THR A 51 -4.93 3.99 -8.17
N ALA A 52 -4.43 4.40 -7.01
CA ALA A 52 -5.24 4.56 -5.82
C ALA A 52 -5.02 5.93 -5.16
N LEU A 53 -6.05 6.38 -4.46
CA LEU A 53 -6.01 7.54 -3.58
C LEU A 53 -6.30 7.10 -2.14
N PRO A 54 -5.74 7.79 -1.14
CA PRO A 54 -6.13 7.60 0.25
C PRO A 54 -7.64 7.65 0.39
N ILE A 55 -8.20 6.77 1.19
CA ILE A 55 -9.65 6.62 1.32
C ILE A 55 -10.31 7.92 1.76
N THR A 56 -9.63 8.72 2.59
CA THR A 56 -10.07 10.05 3.06
C THR A 56 -10.06 11.13 1.98
N GLN A 57 -9.32 10.91 0.88
CA GLN A 57 -9.23 11.82 -0.27
C GLN A 57 -9.99 11.29 -1.48
N TYR A 58 -10.61 10.12 -1.36
CA TYR A 58 -11.32 9.48 -2.44
C TYR A 58 -12.79 9.89 -2.47
N ASP A 59 -13.17 10.61 -3.50
CA ASP A 59 -14.55 10.69 -3.98
C ASP A 59 -14.56 10.49 -5.50
N LYS A 60 -15.72 10.31 -6.06
CA LYS A 60 -15.87 10.01 -7.50
C LYS A 60 -15.31 11.15 -8.36
N ARG A 61 -15.53 12.41 -7.99
CA ARG A 61 -15.10 13.59 -8.74
C ARG A 61 -13.57 13.75 -8.68
N GLU A 62 -12.99 13.63 -7.49
CA GLU A 62 -11.54 13.69 -7.31
C GLU A 62 -10.84 12.53 -8.03
N ALA A 63 -11.41 11.33 -7.98
CA ALA A 63 -10.90 10.18 -8.69
C ALA A 63 -10.90 10.38 -10.22
N GLU A 64 -11.98 10.93 -10.77
CA GLU A 64 -12.09 11.29 -12.19
C GLU A 64 -11.08 12.37 -12.56
N ARG A 65 -10.98 13.46 -11.77
CA ARG A 65 -10.02 14.54 -11.99
C ARG A 65 -8.58 14.04 -11.98
N PHE A 66 -8.24 13.16 -11.03
CA PHE A 66 -6.90 12.60 -10.95
C PHE A 66 -6.59 11.66 -12.12
N ALA A 67 -7.56 10.86 -12.57
CA ALA A 67 -7.42 10.03 -13.76
C ALA A 67 -7.21 10.87 -15.02
N GLU A 68 -7.92 11.97 -15.17
CA GLU A 68 -7.81 12.87 -16.32
C GLU A 68 -6.44 13.51 -16.45
N LYS A 69 -5.74 13.81 -15.33
CA LYS A 69 -4.34 14.27 -15.35
C LYS A 69 -3.41 13.39 -16.20
N PHE A 70 -3.66 12.08 -16.21
CA PHE A 70 -2.88 11.13 -16.98
C PHE A 70 -3.41 10.97 -18.41
N MET A 71 -4.73 11.06 -18.61
CA MET A 71 -5.37 10.80 -19.90
C MET A 71 -5.41 12.04 -20.81
N ASP A 72 -5.10 13.22 -20.27
CA ASP A 72 -5.10 14.47 -21.04
C ASP A 72 -3.82 14.58 -21.87
N GLY A 73 -3.96 14.26 -23.17
CA GLY A 73 -2.90 14.37 -24.16
C GLY A 73 -1.84 13.26 -24.11
N GLU A 74 -0.64 13.62 -24.52
CA GLU A 74 0.55 12.77 -24.56
C GLU A 74 1.64 13.35 -23.65
N HIS A 75 2.35 12.47 -22.93
CA HIS A 75 3.39 12.87 -22.00
C HIS A 75 4.76 12.54 -22.60
N ARG A 76 5.54 13.59 -22.91
CA ARG A 76 6.85 13.48 -23.54
C ARG A 76 7.96 13.67 -22.51
N LEU A 77 8.84 12.69 -22.38
CA LEU A 77 9.94 12.70 -21.44
C LEU A 77 11.26 12.37 -22.17
N THR A 78 12.35 12.96 -21.66
CA THR A 78 13.70 12.56 -22.06
C THR A 78 14.33 11.77 -20.90
N VAL A 79 14.67 10.52 -21.14
CA VAL A 79 15.40 9.67 -20.19
C VAL A 79 16.87 9.68 -20.60
N LYS A 80 17.70 10.29 -19.76
CA LYS A 80 19.14 10.38 -19.98
C LYS A 80 19.83 9.14 -19.43
N THR A 81 20.64 8.48 -20.26
CA THR A 81 21.53 7.40 -19.85
C THR A 81 22.97 7.78 -20.13
N PRO A 82 23.98 7.09 -19.58
CA PRO A 82 25.37 7.37 -19.90
C PRO A 82 25.73 7.22 -21.39
N GLU A 83 24.98 6.39 -22.13
CA GLU A 83 25.26 6.08 -23.52
C GLU A 83 24.54 7.02 -24.48
N LYS A 84 23.27 7.36 -24.21
CA LYS A 84 22.44 8.20 -25.07
C LYS A 84 21.16 8.68 -24.38
N ASP A 85 20.50 9.63 -25.00
CA ASP A 85 19.17 10.08 -24.59
C ASP A 85 18.09 9.26 -25.30
N TYR A 86 17.02 8.93 -24.55
CA TYR A 86 15.81 8.31 -25.08
C TYR A 86 14.65 9.29 -24.98
N PHE A 87 13.88 9.40 -26.05
CA PHE A 87 12.65 10.20 -26.11
C PHE A 87 11.46 9.28 -25.93
N VAL A 88 10.75 9.43 -24.84
CA VAL A 88 9.62 8.56 -24.49
C VAL A 88 8.34 9.35 -24.61
N ASN A 89 7.42 8.85 -25.42
CA ASN A 89 6.06 9.38 -25.57
C ASN A 89 5.08 8.41 -24.94
N ILE A 90 4.38 8.85 -23.89
CA ILE A 90 3.43 8.03 -23.13
C ILE A 90 2.02 8.52 -23.41
N LYS A 91 1.13 7.60 -23.78
CA LYS A 91 -0.29 7.83 -23.95
C LYS A 91 -1.08 6.89 -23.04
N PHE A 92 -1.97 7.44 -22.23
CA PHE A 92 -2.88 6.64 -21.41
C PHE A 92 -4.21 6.44 -22.15
N ASN A 93 -4.56 5.18 -22.43
CA ASN A 93 -5.86 4.86 -23.04
C ASN A 93 -6.98 4.92 -22.03
N PHE A 94 -6.72 4.39 -20.82
CA PHE A 94 -7.68 4.41 -19.74
C PHE A 94 -6.98 4.34 -18.39
N VAL A 95 -7.40 5.23 -17.49
CA VAL A 95 -6.95 5.26 -16.11
C VAL A 95 -8.15 5.12 -15.18
N LYS A 96 -8.09 4.18 -14.26
CA LYS A 96 -9.07 4.02 -13.18
C LYS A 96 -8.43 4.30 -11.85
N VAL A 97 -9.05 5.16 -11.06
CA VAL A 97 -8.66 5.44 -9.67
C VAL A 97 -9.61 4.70 -8.74
N ILE A 98 -9.06 4.02 -7.73
CA ILE A 98 -9.81 3.31 -6.70
C ILE A 98 -9.28 3.72 -5.31
N PRO A 99 -10.03 3.49 -4.21
CA PRO A 99 -9.53 3.81 -2.86
C PRO A 99 -8.36 2.92 -2.44
N GLU A 100 -7.38 3.47 -1.73
CA GLU A 100 -6.35 2.69 -1.01
C GLU A 100 -7.02 1.77 0.03
N GLY A 101 -6.32 0.70 0.43
CA GLY A 101 -6.85 -0.29 1.38
C GLY A 101 -7.82 -1.32 0.78
N VAL A 102 -8.60 -0.93 -0.25
CA VAL A 102 -9.51 -1.87 -0.96
C VAL A 102 -8.79 -2.68 -2.03
N THR A 103 -7.64 -2.21 -2.49
CA THR A 103 -6.86 -2.82 -3.59
C THR A 103 -6.46 -4.25 -3.30
N THR A 104 -6.23 -4.59 -2.04
CA THR A 104 -5.83 -5.93 -1.59
C THR A 104 -6.86 -7.02 -1.85
N THR A 105 -8.15 -6.67 -1.91
CA THR A 105 -9.20 -7.62 -2.28
C THR A 105 -8.98 -8.21 -3.66
N PHE A 106 -8.48 -7.39 -4.62
CA PHE A 106 -8.13 -7.86 -5.96
C PHE A 106 -6.84 -8.69 -5.99
N ALA A 107 -5.91 -8.46 -5.06
CA ALA A 107 -4.75 -9.32 -4.91
C ALA A 107 -5.17 -10.72 -4.43
N ILE A 108 -6.03 -10.79 -3.43
CA ILE A 108 -6.59 -12.04 -2.90
C ILE A 108 -7.40 -12.77 -3.98
N ALA A 109 -8.30 -12.06 -4.66
CA ALA A 109 -9.11 -12.62 -5.75
C ALA A 109 -8.24 -13.17 -6.91
N GLY A 110 -7.07 -12.57 -7.12
CA GLY A 110 -6.08 -13.04 -8.11
C GLY A 110 -5.20 -14.21 -7.64
N GLY A 111 -5.46 -14.79 -6.45
CA GLY A 111 -4.78 -15.99 -5.96
C GLY A 111 -3.47 -15.72 -5.22
N ALA A 112 -3.40 -14.68 -4.41
CA ALA A 112 -2.24 -14.37 -3.58
C ALA A 112 -2.12 -15.30 -2.36
N GLU A 113 -2.15 -16.63 -2.58
CA GLU A 113 -2.16 -17.65 -1.51
C GLU A 113 -0.91 -17.62 -0.62
N GLU A 114 0.19 -17.07 -1.11
CA GLU A 114 1.44 -16.96 -0.36
C GLU A 114 1.30 -16.10 0.91
N ILE A 115 0.35 -15.16 0.95
CA ILE A 115 0.13 -14.29 2.11
C ILE A 115 -0.44 -15.02 3.32
N PHE A 116 -1.05 -16.19 3.12
CA PHE A 116 -1.66 -16.97 4.18
C PHE A 116 -0.70 -17.98 4.83
N LYS A 117 0.48 -18.19 4.26
CA LYS A 117 1.40 -19.28 4.66
C LYS A 117 1.77 -19.24 6.14
N THR A 118 2.19 -18.09 6.65
CA THR A 118 2.63 -17.95 8.04
C THR A 118 1.45 -18.15 9.01
N TYR A 119 0.30 -17.57 8.70
CA TYR A 119 -0.91 -17.78 9.47
C TYR A 119 -1.32 -19.28 9.48
N ASN A 120 -1.40 -19.91 8.32
CA ASN A 120 -1.81 -21.31 8.21
C ASN A 120 -0.80 -22.27 8.87
N LYS A 121 0.48 -21.91 8.92
CA LYS A 121 1.47 -22.64 9.71
C LYS A 121 1.15 -22.57 11.21
N LYS A 122 0.82 -21.39 11.76
CA LYS A 122 0.37 -21.21 13.16
C LYS A 122 -0.89 -22.08 13.44
N VAL A 123 -1.85 -22.13 12.51
CA VAL A 123 -3.05 -22.98 12.63
C VAL A 123 -2.66 -24.45 12.79
N LYS A 124 -1.82 -24.97 11.91
CA LYS A 124 -1.37 -26.39 11.94
C LYS A 124 -0.62 -26.72 13.23
N GLU A 125 0.26 -25.84 13.68
CA GLU A 125 1.00 -26.01 14.93
C GLU A 125 0.06 -26.03 16.14
N ASN A 126 -0.97 -25.18 16.18
CA ASN A 126 -1.94 -25.13 17.27
C ASN A 126 -2.84 -26.37 17.28
N LEU A 127 -3.27 -26.86 16.12
CA LEU A 127 -4.02 -28.10 15.99
C LEU A 127 -3.21 -29.29 16.49
N THR A 128 -1.91 -29.38 16.13
CA THR A 128 -1.01 -30.46 16.54
C THR A 128 -0.76 -30.45 18.05
N LYS A 129 -0.63 -29.27 18.66
CA LYS A 129 -0.41 -29.10 20.09
C LYS A 129 -1.69 -29.19 20.91
N ASN A 130 -2.84 -29.40 20.28
CA ASN A 130 -4.17 -29.39 20.91
C ASN A 130 -4.42 -28.13 21.77
N THR A 131 -3.90 -26.98 21.33
CA THR A 131 -4.12 -25.69 21.97
C THR A 131 -5.53 -25.19 21.70
N LYS A 132 -6.17 -24.57 22.69
CA LYS A 132 -7.51 -23.99 22.55
C LYS A 132 -7.47 -22.53 22.04
N ASP A 133 -6.48 -22.16 21.27
CA ASP A 133 -6.41 -20.80 20.72
C ASP A 133 -7.40 -20.69 19.56
N SER A 134 -8.54 -20.07 19.83
CA SER A 134 -9.63 -19.90 18.87
C SER A 134 -9.29 -19.03 17.67
N LEU A 135 -8.22 -18.22 17.72
CA LEU A 135 -7.78 -17.39 16.59
C LEU A 135 -7.27 -18.21 15.41
N TYR A 136 -6.79 -19.44 15.67
CA TYR A 136 -6.09 -20.27 14.68
C TYR A 136 -6.74 -21.64 14.48
N LEU A 137 -8.08 -21.69 14.52
CA LEU A 137 -8.80 -22.97 14.33
C LEU A 137 -9.10 -23.30 12.86
N GLU A 138 -9.02 -22.33 11.97
CA GLU A 138 -9.39 -22.48 10.55
C GLU A 138 -8.32 -21.85 9.66
N GLU A 139 -7.88 -22.58 8.63
CA GLU A 139 -6.94 -22.08 7.63
C GLU A 139 -7.59 -20.98 6.78
N LEU A 140 -6.80 -19.98 6.39
CA LEU A 140 -7.21 -18.91 5.48
C LEU A 140 -6.76 -19.23 4.05
N ASN A 141 -7.62 -18.91 3.09
CA ASN A 141 -7.38 -19.09 1.65
C ASN A 141 -8.29 -18.14 0.86
N THR A 142 -8.07 -18.02 -0.43
CA THR A 142 -8.90 -17.17 -1.30
C THR A 142 -10.41 -17.49 -1.21
N PRO A 143 -10.88 -18.76 -1.23
CA PRO A 143 -12.29 -19.07 -1.03
C PRO A 143 -12.87 -18.60 0.30
N TYR A 144 -12.07 -18.60 1.38
CA TYR A 144 -12.51 -18.07 2.67
C TYR A 144 -12.85 -16.56 2.56
N PHE A 145 -11.98 -15.77 1.93
CA PHE A 145 -12.17 -14.33 1.75
C PHE A 145 -13.24 -13.98 0.71
N ALA A 146 -13.45 -14.84 -0.29
CA ALA A 146 -14.48 -14.63 -1.31
C ALA A 146 -15.91 -14.91 -0.82
N LYS A 147 -16.06 -15.55 0.35
CA LYS A 147 -17.36 -15.89 0.91
C LYS A 147 -18.09 -14.63 1.36
N GLN A 148 -19.30 -14.41 0.86
CA GLN A 148 -20.18 -13.36 1.35
C GLN A 148 -20.41 -13.48 2.87
N GLN A 149 -20.65 -12.36 3.54
CA GLN A 149 -20.80 -12.27 4.99
C GLN A 149 -19.49 -12.53 5.78
N ARG A 150 -18.32 -12.53 5.12
CA ARG A 150 -17.01 -12.49 5.78
C ARG A 150 -16.56 -11.04 5.86
N ARG A 151 -16.70 -10.45 7.05
CA ARG A 151 -16.26 -9.06 7.26
C ARG A 151 -14.79 -9.01 7.61
N ILE A 152 -14.03 -8.23 6.83
CA ILE A 152 -12.59 -8.09 6.97
C ILE A 152 -12.29 -6.62 7.23
N LEU A 153 -11.69 -6.31 8.39
CA LEU A 153 -11.07 -5.01 8.63
C LEU A 153 -9.68 -5.03 8.04
N HIS A 154 -9.41 -4.13 7.10
CA HIS A 154 -8.08 -3.90 6.57
C HIS A 154 -7.40 -2.78 7.36
N ILE A 155 -6.14 -2.97 7.73
CA ILE A 155 -5.27 -1.95 8.33
C ILE A 155 -4.08 -1.80 7.40
N SER A 156 -4.20 -0.87 6.44
CA SER A 156 -3.16 -0.57 5.46
C SER A 156 -2.27 0.55 5.97
N ILE A 157 -1.07 0.21 6.46
CA ILE A 157 -0.15 1.17 7.07
C ILE A 157 0.87 1.65 6.05
N GLY A 158 0.67 2.87 5.56
CA GLY A 158 1.55 3.54 4.63
C GLY A 158 2.68 4.31 5.32
N GLU A 159 3.29 5.21 4.57
CA GLU A 159 4.29 6.13 5.10
C GLU A 159 3.66 7.35 5.79
N SER A 160 2.58 7.88 5.24
CA SER A 160 1.91 9.09 5.73
C SER A 160 0.55 8.82 6.33
N THR A 161 -0.16 7.83 5.82
CA THR A 161 -1.55 7.51 6.20
C THR A 161 -1.71 6.04 6.52
N THR A 162 -2.73 5.75 7.29
CA THR A 162 -3.24 4.39 7.53
C THR A 162 -4.72 4.36 7.18
N GLU A 163 -5.15 3.37 6.40
CA GLU A 163 -6.51 3.20 5.95
C GLU A 163 -7.15 2.00 6.66
N TYR A 164 -8.45 2.15 7.04
CA TYR A 164 -9.18 1.14 7.83
C TYR A 164 -10.49 0.70 7.13
N PRO A 165 -10.51 0.40 5.83
CA PRO A 165 -11.75 -0.05 5.20
C PRO A 165 -12.20 -1.41 5.73
N ILE A 166 -13.53 -1.62 5.71
CA ILE A 166 -14.12 -2.94 5.91
C ILE A 166 -14.65 -3.45 4.58
N THR A 167 -14.44 -4.74 4.33
CA THR A 167 -15.02 -5.44 3.18
C THR A 167 -15.96 -6.55 3.62
N ASP A 168 -16.97 -6.83 2.81
CA ASP A 168 -17.82 -8.03 2.90
C ASP A 168 -17.39 -9.01 1.82
N GLY A 169 -16.67 -10.03 2.22
CA GLY A 169 -15.90 -10.83 1.28
C GLY A 169 -14.89 -9.95 0.51
N LEU A 170 -14.98 -9.97 -0.82
CA LEU A 170 -14.15 -9.14 -1.70
C LEU A 170 -14.81 -7.81 -2.08
N ALA A 171 -16.02 -7.53 -1.57
CA ALA A 171 -16.75 -6.30 -1.86
C ALA A 171 -16.47 -5.23 -0.79
N PHE A 172 -16.18 -4.02 -1.24
CA PHE A 172 -15.98 -2.87 -0.37
C PHE A 172 -17.31 -2.41 0.26
N ASP A 173 -17.31 -2.16 1.58
CA ASP A 173 -18.43 -1.56 2.27
C ASP A 173 -18.24 -0.03 2.35
N PRO A 174 -19.06 0.76 1.62
CA PRO A 174 -18.92 2.23 1.57
C PRO A 174 -19.29 2.93 2.89
N ASN A 175 -19.83 2.23 3.87
CA ASN A 175 -20.14 2.80 5.19
C ASN A 175 -18.89 2.82 6.10
N PHE A 176 -17.85 2.09 5.74
CA PHE A 176 -16.60 1.97 6.50
C PHE A 176 -15.42 2.55 5.70
N VAL A 177 -15.30 3.89 5.74
CA VAL A 177 -14.37 4.69 4.93
C VAL A 177 -13.51 5.54 5.87
N GLN A 178 -12.81 4.87 6.78
CA GLN A 178 -11.95 5.54 7.74
C GLN A 178 -10.48 5.49 7.30
N GLY A 179 -9.77 6.58 7.53
CA GLY A 179 -8.33 6.69 7.40
C GLY A 179 -7.79 7.67 8.43
N SER A 180 -6.50 7.58 8.74
CA SER A 180 -5.83 8.50 9.64
C SER A 180 -4.50 8.97 9.05
N ASN A 181 -4.02 10.14 9.50
CA ASN A 181 -2.71 10.69 9.15
C ASN A 181 -1.61 10.11 10.05
N ASN A 182 -1.59 8.78 10.19
CA ASN A 182 -0.59 8.03 10.94
C ASN A 182 0.16 7.09 10.03
N GLY A 183 1.48 7.05 10.19
CA GLY A 183 2.34 6.19 9.38
C GLY A 183 3.81 6.32 9.82
N ASN A 184 4.66 5.40 9.35
CA ASN A 184 6.06 5.37 9.75
C ASN A 184 6.84 6.64 9.39
N GLY A 185 6.41 7.39 8.39
CA GLY A 185 7.03 8.66 8.02
C GLY A 185 6.90 9.75 9.05
N HIS A 186 5.84 9.75 9.85
CA HIS A 186 5.68 10.67 10.99
C HIS A 186 6.66 10.34 12.10
N ALA A 187 6.87 9.04 12.38
CA ALA A 187 7.89 8.59 13.32
C ALA A 187 9.31 9.02 12.89
N ILE A 188 9.64 8.84 11.60
CA ILE A 188 10.93 9.29 11.04
C ILE A 188 11.07 10.82 11.16
N LYS A 189 10.01 11.59 10.89
CA LYS A 189 10.03 13.06 11.03
C LYS A 189 10.32 13.51 12.46
N LYS A 190 9.87 12.75 13.47
CA LYS A 190 10.16 13.00 14.89
C LYS A 190 11.60 12.57 15.27
N ALA A 191 12.04 11.40 14.80
CA ALA A 191 13.33 10.81 15.18
C ALA A 191 14.54 11.50 14.50
N LEU A 192 14.42 11.86 13.21
CA LEU A 192 15.51 12.37 12.39
C LEU A 192 16.23 13.62 12.96
N PRO A 193 15.53 14.67 13.45
CA PRO A 193 16.21 15.82 14.03
C PRO A 193 17.02 15.48 15.29
N LEU A 194 16.50 14.59 16.13
CA LEU A 194 17.16 14.13 17.35
C LEU A 194 18.44 13.37 17.02
N PHE A 195 18.34 12.44 16.07
CA PHE A 195 19.49 11.69 15.57
C PHE A 195 20.56 12.60 14.95
N ASN A 196 20.16 13.52 14.07
CA ASN A 196 21.08 14.45 13.41
C ASN A 196 21.81 15.34 14.42
N ASN A 197 21.11 15.79 15.47
CA ASN A 197 21.73 16.60 16.52
C ASN A 197 22.76 15.82 17.34
N GLU A 198 22.40 14.60 17.77
CA GLU A 198 23.30 13.75 18.58
C GLU A 198 24.58 13.39 17.83
N PHE A 199 24.44 12.91 16.61
CA PHE A 199 25.57 12.44 15.81
C PHE A 199 26.24 13.56 14.97
N ARG A 200 25.81 14.81 15.13
CA ARG A 200 26.30 15.99 14.40
C ARG A 200 26.39 15.73 12.88
N CYS A 201 25.36 15.10 12.34
CA CYS A 201 25.23 14.81 10.92
C CYS A 201 24.03 15.56 10.32
N ASN A 202 23.85 15.47 9.02
CA ASN A 202 22.73 16.10 8.31
C ASN A 202 22.09 15.10 7.33
N TYR A 203 21.56 14.01 7.88
CA TYR A 203 20.87 13.03 7.07
C TYR A 203 19.53 13.60 6.60
N SER A 204 19.24 13.37 5.33
CA SER A 204 17.89 13.52 4.80
C SER A 204 17.02 12.37 5.29
N ARG A 205 15.69 12.53 5.18
CA ARG A 205 14.72 11.49 5.49
C ARG A 205 15.00 10.18 4.75
N GLN A 206 15.36 10.29 3.46
CA GLN A 206 15.70 9.11 2.65
C GLN A 206 16.95 8.40 3.19
N GLN A 207 18.00 9.15 3.47
CA GLN A 207 19.24 8.58 4.02
C GLN A 207 18.99 7.90 5.36
N PHE A 208 18.21 8.52 6.25
CA PHE A 208 17.84 7.91 7.53
C PHE A 208 17.06 6.59 7.32
N SER A 209 16.07 6.58 6.42
CA SER A 209 15.33 5.36 6.07
C SER A 209 16.21 4.27 5.48
N ASP A 210 17.20 4.64 4.66
CA ASP A 210 18.13 3.68 4.04
C ASP A 210 19.04 3.06 5.12
N VAL A 211 19.46 3.85 6.11
CA VAL A 211 20.24 3.35 7.26
C VAL A 211 19.42 2.39 8.12
N VAL A 212 18.16 2.70 8.42
CA VAL A 212 17.23 1.80 9.16
C VAL A 212 17.11 0.44 8.46
N LYS A 213 17.10 0.43 7.13
CA LYS A 213 16.97 -0.79 6.31
C LYS A 213 18.27 -1.58 6.13
N ASN A 214 19.40 -0.97 6.46
CA ASN A 214 20.73 -1.56 6.22
C ASN A 214 21.39 -2.02 7.54
N PRO A 215 21.27 -3.31 7.94
CA PRO A 215 21.81 -3.81 9.19
C PRO A 215 23.35 -3.73 9.26
N ASN A 216 24.05 -3.56 8.13
CA ASN A 216 25.50 -3.44 8.09
C ASN A 216 25.98 -1.98 8.20
N HIS A 217 25.07 -1.00 8.26
CA HIS A 217 25.46 0.39 8.41
C HIS A 217 25.85 0.69 9.86
N LYS A 218 26.95 1.43 10.08
CA LYS A 218 27.50 1.74 11.40
C LYS A 218 26.50 2.40 12.37
N PHE A 219 25.52 3.16 11.84
CA PHE A 219 24.48 3.83 12.63
C PHE A 219 23.12 3.10 12.57
N ASN A 220 23.05 1.88 12.06
CA ASN A 220 21.77 1.17 11.95
C ASN A 220 21.06 1.04 13.30
N GLN A 221 21.76 0.52 14.32
CA GLN A 221 21.18 0.34 15.66
C GLN A 221 20.78 1.67 16.30
N ASP A 222 21.58 2.72 16.11
CA ASP A 222 21.27 4.04 16.64
C ASP A 222 20.01 4.62 15.99
N THR A 223 19.90 4.53 14.66
CA THR A 223 18.69 4.99 13.95
C THR A 223 17.43 4.24 14.41
N ILE A 224 17.54 2.93 14.64
CA ILE A 224 16.45 2.12 15.20
C ILE A 224 16.10 2.61 16.60
N ASN A 225 17.08 2.81 17.50
CA ASN A 225 16.84 3.25 18.86
C ASN A 225 16.11 4.61 18.91
N TYR A 226 16.51 5.57 18.06
CA TYR A 226 15.83 6.87 17.96
C TYR A 226 14.41 6.76 17.37
N LEU A 227 14.16 5.74 16.57
CA LEU A 227 12.90 5.54 15.88
C LEU A 227 11.85 4.82 16.75
N MET A 228 12.26 3.98 17.71
CA MET A 228 11.37 3.11 18.50
C MET A 228 10.26 3.87 19.23
N GLY A 229 10.58 4.90 20.03
CA GLY A 229 9.57 5.68 20.76
C GLY A 229 8.55 6.36 19.82
N PRO A 230 9.00 7.12 18.81
CA PRO A 230 8.08 7.66 17.80
C PRO A 230 7.25 6.62 17.04
N LEU A 231 7.77 5.39 16.80
CA LEU A 231 7.00 4.31 16.18
C LEU A 231 5.93 3.76 17.12
N GLU A 232 6.25 3.65 18.41
CA GLU A 232 5.28 3.22 19.42
C GLU A 232 4.11 4.21 19.52
N ASP A 233 4.39 5.53 19.53
CA ASP A 233 3.36 6.57 19.51
C ASP A 233 2.43 6.43 18.29
N GLU A 234 2.99 6.28 17.09
CA GLU A 234 2.20 6.12 15.85
C GLU A 234 1.40 4.80 15.86
N ALA A 235 1.99 3.72 16.38
CA ALA A 235 1.31 2.43 16.54
C ALA A 235 0.15 2.51 17.54
N GLU A 236 0.30 3.28 18.63
CA GLU A 236 -0.77 3.54 19.59
C GLU A 236 -1.98 4.20 18.92
N GLU A 237 -1.76 5.25 18.14
CA GLU A 237 -2.84 5.94 17.42
C GLU A 237 -3.50 5.03 16.37
N ILE A 238 -2.70 4.23 15.64
CA ILE A 238 -3.22 3.25 14.68
C ILE A 238 -4.07 2.19 15.40
N TYR A 239 -3.61 1.71 16.54
CA TYR A 239 -4.36 0.75 17.34
C TYR A 239 -5.71 1.32 17.82
N ARG A 240 -5.75 2.57 18.32
CA ARG A 240 -6.99 3.23 18.75
C ARG A 240 -7.97 3.37 17.60
N ASN A 241 -7.52 3.87 16.44
CA ASN A 241 -8.38 3.99 15.27
C ASN A 241 -8.91 2.62 14.79
N ALA A 242 -8.10 1.57 14.86
CA ALA A 242 -8.54 0.22 14.52
C ALA A 242 -9.63 -0.29 15.47
N VAL A 243 -9.49 -0.03 16.79
CA VAL A 243 -10.51 -0.38 17.80
C VAL A 243 -11.80 0.40 17.55
N ASP A 244 -11.73 1.69 17.28
CA ASP A 244 -12.89 2.52 16.95
C ASP A 244 -13.65 1.98 15.74
N GLU A 245 -12.95 1.53 14.69
CA GLU A 245 -13.58 0.92 13.51
C GLU A 245 -14.22 -0.44 13.84
N LEU A 246 -13.60 -1.25 14.68
CA LEU A 246 -14.19 -2.50 15.16
C LEU A 246 -15.47 -2.23 15.94
N GLU A 247 -15.50 -1.22 16.81
CA GLU A 247 -16.67 -0.82 17.58
C GLU A 247 -17.79 -0.30 16.66
N ARG A 248 -17.47 0.53 15.67
CA ARG A 248 -18.42 0.98 14.65
C ARG A 248 -19.03 -0.19 13.88
N ALA A 249 -18.29 -1.25 13.68
CA ALA A 249 -18.73 -2.50 13.06
C ALA A 249 -19.43 -3.44 14.05
N ASN A 250 -19.80 -3.00 15.26
CA ASN A 250 -20.34 -3.82 16.35
C ASN A 250 -19.44 -5.01 16.73
N ASN A 251 -18.14 -4.92 16.49
CA ASN A 251 -17.18 -6.01 16.64
C ASN A 251 -17.52 -7.27 15.80
N GLU A 252 -18.32 -7.10 14.76
CA GLU A 252 -18.72 -8.16 13.84
C GLU A 252 -17.75 -8.22 12.64
N VAL A 253 -16.48 -8.54 12.94
CA VAL A 253 -15.41 -8.69 11.96
C VAL A 253 -14.81 -10.08 12.12
N ASP A 254 -14.65 -10.82 11.02
CA ASP A 254 -14.10 -12.18 11.02
C ASP A 254 -12.57 -12.20 10.99
N VAL A 255 -11.98 -11.22 10.29
CA VAL A 255 -10.52 -11.10 10.12
C VAL A 255 -10.08 -9.65 10.25
N ILE A 256 -9.03 -9.42 11.02
CA ILE A 256 -8.27 -8.16 11.03
C ILE A 256 -7.00 -8.42 10.23
N MET A 257 -6.85 -7.73 9.09
CA MET A 257 -5.75 -7.93 8.15
C MET A 257 -4.84 -6.71 8.14
N ILE A 258 -3.56 -6.90 8.52
CA ILE A 258 -2.57 -5.83 8.67
C ILE A 258 -1.48 -5.96 7.60
N TYR A 259 -1.22 -4.88 6.86
CA TYR A 259 -0.24 -4.84 5.77
C TYR A 259 0.25 -3.40 5.49
N GLY A 260 1.08 -3.25 4.44
CA GLY A 260 1.72 -2.00 4.06
C GLY A 260 3.13 -1.87 4.62
N GLY A 261 3.91 -0.92 4.09
CA GLY A 261 5.32 -0.76 4.48
C GLY A 261 5.51 -0.37 5.95
N GLY A 262 4.58 0.39 6.52
CA GLY A 262 4.61 0.80 7.93
C GLY A 262 4.37 -0.37 8.89
N SER A 263 3.57 -1.37 8.49
CA SER A 263 3.26 -2.52 9.33
C SER A 263 4.50 -3.31 9.74
N ILE A 264 5.55 -3.32 8.90
CA ILE A 264 6.78 -4.07 9.16
C ILE A 264 7.50 -3.54 10.39
N LEU A 265 7.64 -2.22 10.48
CA LEU A 265 8.35 -1.57 11.59
C LEU A 265 7.51 -1.53 12.88
N MET A 266 6.18 -1.50 12.75
CA MET A 266 5.27 -1.37 13.90
C MET A 266 4.76 -2.73 14.43
N ARG A 267 5.21 -3.85 13.85
CA ARG A 267 4.69 -5.19 14.14
C ARG A 267 4.77 -5.54 15.64
N GLU A 268 5.91 -5.27 16.27
CA GLU A 268 6.14 -5.58 17.69
C GLU A 268 5.22 -4.81 18.65
N PHE A 269 4.74 -3.63 18.23
CA PHE A 269 3.81 -2.82 19.02
C PHE A 269 2.34 -3.17 18.74
N LEU A 270 2.02 -3.50 17.49
CA LEU A 270 0.63 -3.68 17.03
C LEU A 270 0.15 -5.14 17.15
N GLU A 271 0.97 -6.12 16.73
CA GLU A 271 0.51 -7.52 16.65
C GLU A 271 0.01 -8.04 18.00
N PRO A 272 0.74 -7.89 19.15
CA PRO A 272 0.28 -8.42 20.43
C PRO A 272 -1.04 -7.79 20.91
N ARG A 273 -1.19 -6.49 20.70
CA ARG A 273 -2.37 -5.74 21.12
C ARG A 273 -3.60 -6.07 20.29
N LEU A 274 -3.42 -6.16 18.97
CA LEU A 274 -4.49 -6.56 18.05
C LEU A 274 -4.88 -8.03 18.26
N GLU A 275 -3.93 -8.92 18.59
CA GLU A 275 -4.25 -10.31 18.97
C GLU A 275 -5.12 -10.39 20.24
N GLU A 276 -4.88 -9.53 21.23
CA GLU A 276 -5.71 -9.46 22.43
C GLU A 276 -7.15 -9.03 22.09
N VAL A 277 -7.30 -7.96 21.30
CA VAL A 277 -8.62 -7.50 20.83
C VAL A 277 -9.31 -8.58 20.00
N ALA A 278 -8.62 -9.16 19.02
CA ALA A 278 -9.17 -10.20 18.16
C ALA A 278 -9.65 -11.43 18.96
N ARG A 279 -8.91 -11.84 19.99
CA ARG A 279 -9.32 -12.94 20.89
C ARG A 279 -10.62 -12.60 21.61
N ARG A 280 -10.77 -11.36 22.09
CA ARG A 280 -11.96 -10.89 22.81
C ARG A 280 -13.19 -10.90 21.90
N ILE A 281 -13.05 -10.47 20.65
CA ILE A 281 -14.16 -10.40 19.67
C ILE A 281 -14.27 -11.65 18.76
N ARG A 282 -13.44 -12.68 19.01
CA ARG A 282 -13.37 -13.94 18.24
C ARG A 282 -13.03 -13.77 16.76
N SER A 283 -12.25 -12.77 16.44
CA SER A 283 -11.71 -12.52 15.09
C SER A 283 -10.36 -13.22 14.88
N LYS A 284 -9.96 -13.38 13.64
CA LYS A 284 -8.63 -13.85 13.25
C LYS A 284 -7.71 -12.67 12.98
N ILE A 285 -6.41 -12.81 13.28
CA ILE A 285 -5.38 -11.84 12.91
C ILE A 285 -4.58 -12.38 11.72
N LEU A 286 -4.59 -11.67 10.62
CA LEU A 286 -3.74 -11.91 9.48
C LEU A 286 -2.72 -10.78 9.34
N TYR A 287 -1.57 -10.93 9.98
CA TYR A 287 -0.46 -9.99 9.85
C TYR A 287 0.41 -10.42 8.66
N ILE A 288 0.43 -9.61 7.60
CA ILE A 288 1.14 -9.95 6.36
C ILE A 288 2.64 -9.82 6.55
N ASP A 289 3.39 -10.83 6.13
CA ASP A 289 4.83 -10.85 6.25
C ASP A 289 5.50 -9.81 5.34
N LYS A 290 6.69 -9.35 5.75
CA LYS A 290 7.46 -8.29 5.10
C LYS A 290 7.70 -8.52 3.61
N GLU A 291 7.80 -9.77 3.19
CA GLU A 291 8.01 -10.17 1.79
C GLU A 291 6.84 -9.78 0.88
N HIS A 292 5.64 -9.66 1.45
CA HIS A 292 4.41 -9.38 0.73
C HIS A 292 3.76 -8.05 1.11
N ALA A 293 3.97 -7.57 2.35
CA ALA A 293 3.27 -6.42 2.91
C ALA A 293 3.37 -5.16 2.04
N VAL A 294 4.55 -4.87 1.48
CA VAL A 294 4.78 -3.65 0.67
C VAL A 294 4.14 -3.74 -0.72
N THR A 295 4.06 -4.96 -1.29
CA THR A 295 3.66 -5.15 -2.69
C THR A 295 2.22 -5.60 -2.88
N LEU A 296 1.50 -5.87 -1.79
CA LEU A 296 0.16 -6.45 -1.85
C LEU A 296 -0.84 -5.53 -2.56
N GLU A 297 -0.83 -4.24 -2.25
CA GLU A 297 -1.71 -3.28 -2.92
C GLU A 297 -1.37 -3.13 -4.40
N SER A 298 -0.09 -3.05 -4.77
CA SER A 298 0.32 -2.96 -6.17
C SER A 298 -0.03 -4.21 -6.98
N LYS A 299 0.01 -5.41 -6.38
CA LYS A 299 -0.53 -6.63 -6.98
C LYS A 299 -2.04 -6.52 -7.21
N GLY A 300 -2.77 -5.96 -6.23
CA GLY A 300 -4.20 -5.72 -6.35
C GLY A 300 -4.53 -4.77 -7.50
N LEU A 301 -3.83 -3.64 -7.61
CA LEU A 301 -3.97 -2.70 -8.72
C LEU A 301 -3.72 -3.36 -10.07
N TYR A 302 -2.66 -4.17 -10.17
CA TYR A 302 -2.33 -4.91 -11.38
C TYR A 302 -3.43 -5.92 -11.75
N ASN A 303 -3.92 -6.70 -10.78
CA ASN A 303 -4.98 -7.66 -11.00
C ASN A 303 -6.29 -6.99 -11.41
N PHE A 304 -6.62 -5.86 -10.79
CA PHE A 304 -7.79 -5.08 -11.19
C PHE A 304 -7.68 -4.58 -12.63
N THR A 305 -6.51 -4.05 -13.04
CA THR A 305 -6.27 -3.59 -14.43
C THR A 305 -6.48 -4.71 -15.46
N ASN A 306 -6.18 -5.95 -15.08
CA ASN A 306 -6.36 -7.12 -15.95
C ASN A 306 -7.73 -7.79 -15.81
N SER A 307 -8.63 -7.26 -14.97
CA SER A 307 -9.95 -7.85 -14.70
C SER A 307 -10.98 -7.54 -15.78
N ALA A 308 -12.03 -8.36 -15.83
CA ALA A 308 -13.19 -8.11 -16.68
C ALA A 308 -13.91 -6.80 -16.29
N ILE A 309 -13.88 -6.41 -15.00
CA ILE A 309 -14.48 -5.17 -14.51
C ILE A 309 -13.78 -3.96 -15.14
N PHE A 310 -12.45 -3.94 -15.11
CA PHE A 310 -11.68 -2.85 -15.73
C PHE A 310 -11.96 -2.74 -17.23
N LYS A 311 -12.01 -3.86 -17.95
CA LYS A 311 -12.31 -3.90 -19.39
C LYS A 311 -13.70 -3.31 -19.67
N ALA A 312 -14.72 -3.70 -18.93
CA ALA A 312 -16.07 -3.18 -19.09
C ALA A 312 -16.15 -1.66 -18.80
N LEU A 313 -15.45 -1.17 -17.78
CA LEU A 313 -15.37 0.27 -17.48
C LEU A 313 -14.68 1.05 -18.60
N LYS A 314 -13.60 0.52 -19.15
CA LYS A 314 -12.88 1.10 -20.31
C LYS A 314 -13.79 1.19 -21.54
N GLU A 315 -14.46 0.10 -21.90
CA GLU A 315 -15.39 0.06 -23.05
C GLU A 315 -16.52 1.07 -22.89
N LYS A 316 -17.13 1.14 -21.70
CA LYS A 316 -18.17 2.12 -21.42
C LYS A 316 -17.69 3.56 -21.59
N ARG A 317 -16.49 3.90 -21.13
CA ARG A 317 -15.92 5.25 -21.31
C ARG A 317 -15.67 5.56 -22.77
N LEU A 318 -15.09 4.63 -23.53
CA LEU A 318 -14.81 4.83 -24.96
C LEU A 318 -16.11 4.98 -25.79
N ALA A 319 -17.20 4.35 -25.37
CA ALA A 319 -18.51 4.51 -26.01
C ALA A 319 -19.14 5.89 -25.72
N THR A 320 -18.87 6.49 -24.56
CA THR A 320 -19.40 7.82 -24.18
C THR A 320 -18.56 8.98 -24.69
N ALA A 321 -17.33 8.72 -25.15
CA ALA A 321 -16.43 9.72 -25.72
C ALA A 321 -16.55 9.88 -27.25
N LYS A 322 -17.41 9.06 -27.89
CA LYS A 322 -17.83 9.17 -29.30
C LYS A 322 -19.15 9.93 -29.38
#